data_62086e2c93634120ef1184ecfb5e6a3c
#
_entry.id   62086e2c93634120ef1184ecfb5e6a3c
#
_cell.length_a   1.000
_cell.length_b   1.000
_cell.length_c   1.000
_cell.angle_alpha   90.00
_cell.angle_beta   90.00
_cell.angle_gamma   90.00
#
_symmetry.space_group_name_H-M   'P 1'
#
loop_
_entity.id
_entity.type
_entity.pdbx_description
1 polymer ?
#
loop_
_entity_poly.entity_id
_entity_poly.type
_entity_poly.pdbx_seq_one_letter_code
_entity_poly.pdbx_strand_id
1 'polypeptide(L)'
;VILYPDGRVSPRQAHGLECWGDNVRAFRVDGSFDDCQRLAKQALADPDLRARVTLGTANSISLGRMLPQAAYYAHAAAHHFGSPGRPLHLIVPTGNLGNASAAFVARAMGTPLGEIRLACNANDTLPRFFDGGDYAAQPTRTTLANAMDVGAPSNFERLRHWHRDDAQLCAAL
;
A
#
# COMPACT_ATOMS: atom_id res chain seq x y z
N VAL A 1 15.78 10.37 3.28
CA VAL A 1 14.89 10.99 4.28
C VAL A 1 13.75 10.02 4.59
N ILE A 2 13.46 9.84 5.89
CA ILE A 2 12.33 9.05 6.39
C ILE A 2 11.40 10.01 7.14
N LEU A 3 10.09 9.98 6.82
CA LEU A 3 9.06 10.68 7.57
C LEU A 3 8.17 9.65 8.25
N TYR A 4 7.90 9.81 9.54
CA TYR A 4 6.98 8.94 10.27
C TYR A 4 6.19 9.72 11.32
N PRO A 5 4.95 9.30 11.65
CA PRO A 5 4.10 10.02 12.59
C PRO A 5 4.60 9.85 14.03
N ASP A 6 4.75 10.97 14.76
CA ASP A 6 5.21 10.95 16.15
C ASP A 6 4.18 10.27 17.05
N GLY A 7 4.65 9.44 17.97
CA GLY A 7 3.82 8.70 18.92
C GLY A 7 2.86 7.67 18.31
N ARG A 8 2.87 7.45 16.98
CA ARG A 8 1.96 6.51 16.29
C ARG A 8 2.67 5.26 15.72
N VAL A 9 3.94 5.12 15.99
CA VAL A 9 4.72 3.90 15.69
C VAL A 9 5.23 3.31 16.99
N SER A 10 5.40 1.99 17.05
CA SER A 10 5.96 1.36 18.25
C SER A 10 7.40 1.81 18.47
N PRO A 11 7.92 1.79 19.72
CA PRO A 11 9.32 2.14 20.00
C PRO A 11 10.31 1.33 19.17
N ARG A 12 10.01 0.05 18.92
CA ARG A 12 10.85 -0.83 18.08
C ARG A 12 10.87 -0.38 16.63
N GLN A 13 9.72 0.05 16.10
CA GLN A 13 9.65 0.58 14.74
C GLN A 13 10.36 1.93 14.63
N ALA A 14 10.16 2.84 15.58
CA ALA A 14 10.86 4.13 15.62
C ALA A 14 12.38 3.91 15.62
N HIS A 15 12.88 3.01 16.47
CA HIS A 15 14.30 2.65 16.47
C HIS A 15 14.77 2.14 15.10
N GLY A 16 14.02 1.25 14.47
CA GLY A 16 14.35 0.73 13.14
C GLY A 16 14.33 1.78 12.03
N LEU A 17 13.62 2.91 12.22
CA LEU A 17 13.61 4.04 11.29
C LEU A 17 14.76 5.01 11.53
N GLU A 18 15.26 5.11 12.75
CA GLU A 18 16.23 6.10 13.21
C GLU A 18 17.68 5.57 13.31
N CYS A 19 17.88 4.26 13.40
CA CYS A 19 19.19 3.64 13.67
C CYS A 19 20.18 3.65 12.50
N TRP A 20 19.84 4.24 11.38
CA TRP A 20 20.66 4.28 10.18
C TRP A 20 21.68 5.41 10.25
N GLY A 21 22.85 5.22 9.64
CA GLY A 21 23.96 6.15 9.70
C GLY A 21 23.75 7.48 8.96
N ASP A 22 24.84 8.17 8.66
CA ASP A 22 24.89 9.57 8.27
C ASP A 22 24.14 9.94 6.97
N ASN A 23 23.90 8.98 6.09
CA ASN A 23 23.18 9.21 4.83
C ASN A 23 21.67 9.12 4.97
N VAL A 24 21.15 8.79 6.17
CA VAL A 24 19.71 8.70 6.45
C VAL A 24 19.33 9.72 7.51
N ARG A 25 18.27 10.48 7.24
CA ARG A 25 17.66 11.40 8.21
C ARG A 25 16.22 11.00 8.42
N ALA A 26 15.84 10.73 9.67
CA ALA A 26 14.48 10.45 10.06
C ALA A 26 13.87 11.67 10.76
N PHE A 27 12.64 12.01 10.41
CA PHE A 27 11.90 13.13 10.97
C PHE A 27 10.56 12.64 11.54
N ARG A 28 10.28 13.00 12.77
CA ARG A 28 9.00 12.82 13.42
C ARG A 28 8.06 13.92 12.97
N VAL A 29 6.91 13.54 12.48
CA VAL A 29 5.87 14.45 11.99
C VAL A 29 4.73 14.47 13.00
N ASP A 30 4.36 15.65 13.46
CA ASP A 30 3.16 15.82 14.27
C ASP A 30 1.92 15.66 13.37
N GLY A 31 1.39 14.44 13.33
CA GLY A 31 0.30 14.08 12.44
C GLY A 31 0.10 12.56 12.31
N SER A 32 -0.50 12.17 11.22
CA SER A 32 -0.78 10.78 10.85
C SER A 32 0.20 10.25 9.80
N PHE A 33 0.09 8.96 9.49
CA PHE A 33 0.79 8.37 8.34
C PHE A 33 0.37 9.03 7.02
N ASP A 34 -0.90 9.39 6.89
CA ASP A 34 -1.42 10.08 5.70
C ASP A 34 -0.81 11.49 5.54
N ASP A 35 -0.51 12.19 6.65
CA ASP A 35 0.20 13.46 6.62
C ASP A 35 1.64 13.30 6.14
N CYS A 36 2.35 12.29 6.63
CA CYS A 36 3.69 11.95 6.17
C CYS A 36 3.69 11.66 4.65
N GLN A 37 2.70 10.91 4.18
CA GLN A 37 2.56 10.57 2.77
C GLN A 37 2.22 11.80 1.92
N ARG A 38 1.37 12.69 2.41
CA ARG A 38 1.04 13.96 1.76
C ARG A 38 2.28 14.84 1.61
N LEU A 39 3.09 14.99 2.66
CA LEU A 39 4.35 15.73 2.61
C LEU A 39 5.34 15.14 1.59
N ALA A 40 5.46 13.81 1.54
CA ALA A 40 6.30 13.14 0.57
C ALA A 40 5.82 13.38 -0.87
N LYS A 41 4.51 13.31 -1.13
CA LYS A 41 3.92 13.61 -2.44
C LYS A 41 4.15 15.08 -2.84
N GLN A 42 4.01 16.02 -1.90
CA GLN A 42 4.28 17.44 -2.14
C GLN A 42 5.75 17.67 -2.52
N ALA A 43 6.69 17.09 -1.78
CA ALA A 43 8.11 17.20 -2.10
C ALA A 43 8.46 16.62 -3.49
N LEU A 44 7.86 15.46 -3.85
CA LEU A 44 8.05 14.84 -5.16
C LEU A 44 7.45 15.66 -6.32
N ALA A 45 6.42 16.46 -6.05
CA ALA A 45 5.76 17.31 -7.03
C ALA A 45 6.40 18.72 -7.14
N ASP A 46 7.21 19.11 -6.16
CA ASP A 46 7.81 20.45 -6.08
C ASP A 46 8.84 20.69 -7.20
N PRO A 47 8.62 21.66 -8.08
CA PRO A 47 9.51 21.92 -9.21
C PRO A 47 10.88 22.44 -8.77
N ASP A 48 10.96 23.23 -7.70
CA ASP A 48 12.23 23.80 -7.22
C ASP A 48 13.12 22.73 -6.59
N LEU A 49 12.54 21.80 -5.85
CA LEU A 49 13.26 20.63 -5.33
C LEU A 49 13.73 19.72 -6.46
N ARG A 50 12.89 19.45 -7.45
CA ARG A 50 13.22 18.61 -8.60
C ARG A 50 14.32 19.21 -9.48
N ALA A 51 14.41 20.53 -9.55
CA ALA A 51 15.48 21.20 -10.27
C ALA A 51 16.85 21.08 -9.58
N ARG A 52 16.86 20.87 -8.25
CA ARG A 52 18.08 20.82 -7.44
C ARG A 52 18.57 19.39 -7.16
N VAL A 53 17.65 18.44 -7.03
CA VAL A 53 17.98 17.06 -6.67
C VAL A 53 17.12 16.05 -7.43
N THR A 54 17.69 14.92 -7.76
CA THR A 54 16.92 13.79 -8.30
C THR A 54 16.17 13.12 -7.16
N LEU A 55 14.85 13.29 -7.13
CA LEU A 55 13.98 12.72 -6.12
C LEU A 55 13.40 11.38 -6.57
N GLY A 56 13.42 10.42 -5.67
CA GLY A 56 12.72 9.14 -5.78
C GLY A 56 12.06 8.81 -4.46
N THR A 57 11.23 7.77 -4.44
CA THR A 57 10.59 7.33 -3.20
C THR A 57 10.64 5.82 -3.05
N ALA A 58 10.94 5.37 -1.83
CA ALA A 58 10.82 3.98 -1.41
C ALA A 58 9.48 3.68 -0.72
N ASN A 59 8.52 4.59 -0.78
CA ASN A 59 7.17 4.41 -0.25
C ASN A 59 6.36 3.44 -1.12
N SER A 60 5.26 2.91 -0.58
CA SER A 60 4.31 2.03 -1.28
C SER A 60 3.61 2.68 -2.49
N ILE A 61 3.69 4.01 -2.64
CA ILE A 61 3.26 4.73 -3.85
C ILE A 61 4.20 4.51 -5.05
N SER A 62 5.42 4.03 -4.82
CA SER A 62 6.38 3.75 -5.90
C SER A 62 6.07 2.43 -6.59
N LEU A 63 5.98 2.45 -7.93
CA LEU A 63 5.88 1.23 -8.73
C LEU A 63 7.07 0.29 -8.50
N GLY A 64 8.28 0.84 -8.29
CA GLY A 64 9.48 0.08 -7.96
C GLY A 64 9.40 -0.67 -6.63
N ARG A 65 8.46 -0.31 -5.74
CA ARG A 65 8.13 -1.06 -4.52
C ARG A 65 7.00 -2.06 -4.73
N MET A 66 6.05 -1.74 -5.59
CA MET A 66 4.87 -2.57 -5.84
C MET A 66 5.17 -3.74 -6.79
N LEU A 67 5.77 -3.46 -7.95
CA LEU A 67 5.98 -4.47 -8.99
C LEU A 67 6.82 -5.68 -8.53
N PRO A 68 7.93 -5.52 -7.79
CA PRO A 68 8.68 -6.67 -7.29
C PRO A 68 7.86 -7.59 -6.37
N GLN A 69 6.82 -7.06 -5.75
CA GLN A 69 5.93 -7.87 -4.91
C GLN A 69 5.08 -8.86 -5.74
N ALA A 70 4.88 -8.64 -7.03
CA ALA A 70 4.23 -9.60 -7.90
C ALA A 70 5.02 -10.92 -8.02
N ALA A 71 6.33 -10.86 -7.86
CA ALA A 71 7.21 -12.03 -8.01
C ALA A 71 6.89 -13.14 -7.02
N TYR A 72 6.60 -12.84 -5.74
CA TYR A 72 6.31 -13.91 -4.78
C TYR A 72 4.92 -14.53 -4.98
N TYR A 73 3.96 -13.80 -5.54
CA TYR A 73 2.68 -14.38 -5.96
C TYR A 73 2.87 -15.34 -7.14
N ALA A 74 3.64 -14.92 -8.15
CA ALA A 74 3.98 -15.77 -9.28
C ALA A 74 4.75 -17.02 -8.81
N HIS A 75 5.73 -16.85 -7.92
CA HIS A 75 6.49 -17.95 -7.35
C HIS A 75 5.60 -18.93 -6.56
N ALA A 76 4.74 -18.42 -5.67
CA ALA A 76 3.84 -19.27 -4.89
C ALA A 76 2.88 -20.06 -5.79
N ALA A 77 2.30 -19.42 -6.81
CA ALA A 77 1.40 -20.07 -7.75
C ALA A 77 2.11 -21.12 -8.61
N ALA A 78 3.34 -20.85 -9.06
CA ALA A 78 4.09 -21.74 -9.92
C ALA A 78 4.65 -22.98 -9.19
N HIS A 79 5.05 -22.82 -7.90
CA HIS A 79 5.83 -23.85 -7.22
C HIS A 79 5.08 -24.57 -6.09
N HIS A 80 4.01 -23.97 -5.55
CA HIS A 80 3.43 -24.52 -4.32
C HIS A 80 1.94 -24.82 -4.38
N PHE A 81 1.12 -23.94 -4.97
CA PHE A 81 -0.33 -23.97 -4.72
C PHE A 81 -1.21 -23.83 -5.95
N GLY A 82 -0.71 -23.29 -7.06
CA GLY A 82 -1.51 -22.97 -8.24
C GLY A 82 -1.23 -23.86 -9.44
N SER A 83 -2.24 -24.00 -10.30
CA SER A 83 -2.13 -24.58 -11.64
C SER A 83 -3.23 -23.97 -12.49
N PRO A 84 -3.18 -24.06 -13.83
CA PRO A 84 -4.22 -23.50 -14.71
C PRO A 84 -5.65 -23.93 -14.35
N GLY A 85 -5.82 -25.17 -13.87
CA GLY A 85 -7.13 -25.67 -13.44
C GLY A 85 -7.43 -25.50 -11.94
N ARG A 86 -6.48 -24.94 -11.16
CA ARG A 86 -6.60 -24.76 -9.72
C ARG A 86 -5.90 -23.47 -9.27
N PRO A 87 -6.54 -22.32 -9.44
CA PRO A 87 -5.93 -21.04 -9.10
C PRO A 87 -5.69 -20.89 -7.60
N LEU A 88 -4.63 -20.15 -7.25
CA LEU A 88 -4.31 -19.79 -5.86
C LEU A 88 -5.22 -18.65 -5.42
N HIS A 89 -6.02 -18.88 -4.37
CA HIS A 89 -6.80 -17.83 -3.70
C HIS A 89 -5.95 -17.17 -2.62
N LEU A 90 -6.10 -15.85 -2.47
CA LEU A 90 -5.28 -15.04 -1.58
C LEU A 90 -6.13 -14.36 -0.51
N ILE A 91 -5.58 -14.28 0.71
CA ILE A 91 -6.04 -13.36 1.75
C ILE A 91 -4.88 -12.41 2.03
N VAL A 92 -5.06 -11.12 1.73
CA VAL A 92 -4.00 -10.12 1.78
C VAL A 92 -4.30 -9.12 2.90
N PRO A 93 -3.54 -9.14 4.02
CA PRO A 93 -3.60 -8.06 5.00
C PRO A 93 -3.29 -6.73 4.34
N THR A 94 -4.18 -5.76 4.54
CA THR A 94 -4.15 -4.56 3.72
C THR A 94 -4.36 -3.28 4.54
N GLY A 95 -3.47 -2.30 4.34
CA GLY A 95 -3.63 -0.89 4.73
C GLY A 95 -3.64 -0.04 3.46
N ASN A 96 -2.47 0.17 2.85
CA ASN A 96 -2.30 1.05 1.70
C ASN A 96 -2.46 0.36 0.33
N LEU A 97 -2.94 -0.88 0.27
CA LEU A 97 -3.18 -1.67 -0.96
C LEU A 97 -1.95 -1.96 -1.84
N GLY A 98 -0.73 -1.62 -1.43
CA GLY A 98 0.46 -1.84 -2.27
C GLY A 98 0.67 -3.31 -2.60
N ASN A 99 0.56 -4.19 -1.60
CA ASN A 99 0.68 -5.63 -1.75
C ASN A 99 -0.46 -6.24 -2.57
N ALA A 100 -1.71 -5.88 -2.27
CA ALA A 100 -2.86 -6.32 -3.04
C ALA A 100 -2.77 -5.88 -4.51
N SER A 101 -2.36 -4.63 -4.78
CA SER A 101 -2.13 -4.15 -6.14
C SER A 101 -1.12 -5.02 -6.90
N ALA A 102 -0.06 -5.49 -6.23
CA ALA A 102 0.90 -6.41 -6.83
C ALA A 102 0.28 -7.78 -7.18
N ALA A 103 -0.67 -8.28 -6.38
CA ALA A 103 -1.41 -9.49 -6.71
C ALA A 103 -2.27 -9.31 -7.98
N PHE A 104 -2.94 -8.16 -8.14
CA PHE A 104 -3.67 -7.83 -9.36
C PHE A 104 -2.75 -7.77 -10.59
N VAL A 105 -1.57 -7.18 -10.45
CA VAL A 105 -0.56 -7.17 -11.51
C VAL A 105 -0.13 -8.60 -11.87
N ALA A 106 0.20 -9.43 -10.88
CA ALA A 106 0.59 -10.82 -11.11
C ALA A 106 -0.52 -11.59 -11.86
N ARG A 107 -1.78 -11.41 -11.47
CA ARG A 107 -2.94 -12.00 -12.13
C ARG A 107 -3.08 -11.53 -13.58
N ALA A 108 -2.93 -10.22 -13.83
CA ALA A 108 -2.98 -9.64 -15.16
C ALA A 108 -1.83 -10.12 -16.07
N MET A 109 -0.68 -10.49 -15.48
CA MET A 109 0.46 -11.10 -16.17
C MET A 109 0.26 -12.61 -16.45
N GLY A 110 -0.88 -13.18 -16.09
CA GLY A 110 -1.20 -14.59 -16.34
C GLY A 110 -0.84 -15.55 -15.19
N THR A 111 -0.44 -15.05 -14.02
CA THR A 111 -0.29 -15.92 -12.84
C THR A 111 -1.66 -16.49 -12.47
N PRO A 112 -1.79 -17.82 -12.23
CA PRO A 112 -3.05 -18.47 -11.92
C PRO A 112 -3.53 -18.12 -10.50
N LEU A 113 -3.95 -16.88 -10.32
CA LEU A 113 -4.56 -16.34 -9.11
C LEU A 113 -6.07 -16.27 -9.26
N GLY A 114 -6.77 -16.80 -8.28
CA GLY A 114 -8.23 -16.74 -8.17
C GLY A 114 -8.69 -15.49 -7.41
N GLU A 115 -9.54 -15.71 -6.42
CA GLU A 115 -10.07 -14.65 -5.57
C GLU A 115 -8.98 -13.98 -4.72
N ILE A 116 -9.02 -12.66 -4.61
CA ILE A 116 -8.13 -11.85 -3.79
C ILE A 116 -8.98 -11.18 -2.72
N ARG A 117 -8.93 -11.68 -1.50
CA ARG A 117 -9.63 -11.11 -0.34
C ARG A 117 -8.74 -10.14 0.41
N LEU A 118 -9.28 -8.98 0.73
CA LEU A 118 -8.59 -7.96 1.52
C LEU A 118 -8.94 -8.13 3.00
N ALA A 119 -7.93 -8.29 3.86
CA ALA A 119 -8.10 -8.32 5.30
C ALA A 119 -7.72 -6.95 5.88
N CYS A 120 -8.72 -6.18 6.30
CA CYS A 120 -8.56 -4.86 6.90
C CYS A 120 -8.69 -4.93 8.42
N ASN A 121 -8.01 -4.00 9.11
CA ASN A 121 -8.21 -3.77 10.54
C ASN A 121 -9.39 -2.81 10.77
N ALA A 122 -9.45 -2.15 11.93
CA ALA A 122 -10.52 -1.19 12.26
C ALA A 122 -10.54 0.07 11.35
N ASN A 123 -9.55 0.23 10.46
CA ASN A 123 -9.54 1.27 9.42
C ASN A 123 -10.31 0.74 8.20
N ASP A 124 -11.60 0.96 8.18
CA ASP A 124 -12.61 0.28 7.37
C ASP A 124 -13.00 1.02 6.08
N THR A 125 -12.17 1.95 5.60
CA THR A 125 -12.44 2.72 4.38
C THR A 125 -12.74 1.84 3.17
N LEU A 126 -11.99 0.75 2.99
CA LEU A 126 -12.20 -0.19 1.89
C LEU A 126 -13.44 -1.08 2.10
N PRO A 127 -13.63 -1.75 3.24
CA PRO A 127 -14.86 -2.51 3.49
C PRO A 127 -16.12 -1.68 3.24
N ARG A 128 -16.20 -0.46 3.77
CA ARG A 128 -17.36 0.43 3.54
C ARG A 128 -17.60 0.73 2.07
N PHE A 129 -16.53 0.95 1.30
CA PHE A 129 -16.66 1.16 -0.14
C PHE A 129 -17.20 -0.09 -0.84
N PHE A 130 -16.67 -1.27 -0.54
CA PHE A 130 -17.12 -2.52 -1.18
C PHE A 130 -18.54 -2.96 -0.73
N ASP A 131 -18.99 -2.51 0.42
CA ASP A 131 -20.38 -2.69 0.90
C ASP A 131 -21.37 -1.70 0.25
N GLY A 132 -20.95 -0.99 -0.80
CA GLY A 132 -21.78 -0.07 -1.57
C GLY A 132 -21.79 1.38 -1.07
N GLY A 133 -20.85 1.74 -0.21
CA GLY A 133 -20.64 3.12 0.24
C GLY A 133 -19.71 3.91 -0.68
N ASP A 134 -19.63 5.22 -0.43
CA ASP A 134 -18.66 6.08 -1.09
C ASP A 134 -17.24 5.85 -0.55
N TYR A 135 -16.24 6.00 -1.42
CA TYR A 135 -14.86 6.06 -0.97
C TYR A 135 -14.59 7.42 -0.28
N ALA A 136 -14.74 7.42 1.01
CA ALA A 136 -14.48 8.57 1.87
C ALA A 136 -13.39 8.22 2.89
N ALA A 137 -12.25 8.92 2.80
CA ALA A 137 -11.17 8.80 3.78
C ALA A 137 -11.70 9.08 5.20
N GLN A 138 -11.24 8.30 6.17
CA GLN A 138 -11.61 8.46 7.58
C GLN A 138 -10.36 8.75 8.42
N PRO A 139 -10.53 9.41 9.57
CA PRO A 139 -9.44 9.55 10.54
C PRO A 139 -8.88 8.18 10.92
N THR A 140 -7.56 8.03 10.84
CA THR A 140 -6.88 6.77 11.15
C THR A 140 -7.10 6.37 12.60
N ARG A 141 -7.49 5.13 12.82
CA ARG A 141 -7.64 4.50 14.14
C ARG A 141 -6.41 3.68 14.46
N THR A 142 -5.84 3.85 15.66
CA THR A 142 -4.69 3.06 16.12
C THR A 142 -5.12 1.64 16.46
N THR A 143 -4.40 0.65 15.92
CA THR A 143 -4.65 -0.78 16.15
C THR A 143 -3.36 -1.53 16.52
N LEU A 144 -3.48 -2.79 16.92
CA LEU A 144 -2.31 -3.66 17.13
C LEU A 144 -1.52 -3.90 15.83
N ALA A 145 -2.20 -3.87 14.68
CA ALA A 145 -1.60 -3.99 13.36
C ALA A 145 -1.25 -2.59 12.80
N ASN A 146 -0.50 -1.81 13.56
CA ASN A 146 -0.25 -0.39 13.29
C ASN A 146 0.34 -0.09 11.90
N ALA A 147 1.10 -1.02 11.29
CA ALA A 147 1.59 -0.89 9.93
C ALA A 147 0.47 -0.87 8.87
N MET A 148 -0.75 -1.29 9.24
CA MET A 148 -1.96 -1.29 8.42
C MET A 148 -2.93 -0.16 8.80
N ASP A 149 -2.55 0.73 9.73
CA ASP A 149 -3.37 1.86 10.15
C ASP A 149 -3.35 2.97 9.09
N VAL A 150 -4.20 2.83 8.09
CA VAL A 150 -4.30 3.73 6.94
C VAL A 150 -5.76 4.13 6.75
N GLY A 151 -6.06 5.41 6.89
CA GLY A 151 -7.41 5.97 6.70
C GLY A 151 -7.72 6.28 5.23
N ALA A 152 -6.68 6.49 4.39
CA ALA A 152 -6.80 6.81 2.97
C ALA A 152 -5.82 5.95 2.13
N PRO A 153 -6.18 4.71 1.77
CA PRO A 153 -5.35 3.82 0.96
C PRO A 153 -4.97 4.42 -0.40
N SER A 154 -3.74 4.92 -0.56
CA SER A 154 -3.32 5.67 -1.75
C SER A 154 -3.20 4.82 -3.03
N ASN A 155 -3.03 3.50 -2.91
CA ASN A 155 -3.01 2.62 -4.08
C ASN A 155 -4.41 2.25 -4.58
N PHE A 156 -5.49 2.67 -3.89
CA PHE A 156 -6.86 2.47 -4.34
C PHE A 156 -7.12 3.15 -5.69
N GLU A 157 -6.58 4.37 -5.88
CA GLU A 157 -6.67 5.09 -7.15
C GLU A 157 -6.14 4.26 -8.33
N ARG A 158 -5.10 3.44 -8.12
CA ARG A 158 -4.55 2.55 -9.16
C ARG A 158 -5.52 1.45 -9.53
N LEU A 159 -6.14 0.82 -8.53
CA LEU A 159 -7.12 -0.24 -8.78
C LEU A 159 -8.33 0.31 -9.54
N ARG A 160 -8.84 1.47 -9.14
CA ARG A 160 -9.92 2.16 -9.87
C ARG A 160 -9.52 2.49 -11.32
N HIS A 161 -8.31 2.99 -11.53
CA HIS A 161 -7.82 3.29 -12.87
C HIS A 161 -7.75 2.03 -13.77
N TRP A 162 -7.34 0.89 -13.23
CA TRP A 162 -7.22 -0.35 -13.98
C TRP A 162 -8.58 -1.00 -14.31
N HIS A 163 -9.58 -0.85 -13.46
CA HIS A 163 -10.88 -1.50 -13.60
C HIS A 163 -11.94 -0.60 -14.26
N ARG A 164 -11.57 0.59 -14.72
CA ARG A 164 -12.41 1.57 -15.43
C ARG A 164 -13.62 2.08 -14.67
N ASP A 165 -14.30 1.23 -13.89
CA ASP A 165 -15.42 1.59 -13.02
C ASP A 165 -15.40 0.77 -11.71
N ASP A 166 -16.16 1.25 -10.73
CA ASP A 166 -16.19 0.66 -9.40
C ASP A 166 -16.89 -0.71 -9.38
N ALA A 167 -17.85 -0.96 -10.30
CA ALA A 167 -18.53 -2.24 -10.41
C ALA A 167 -17.57 -3.34 -10.89
N GLN A 168 -16.72 -3.06 -11.87
CA GLN A 168 -15.66 -3.99 -12.30
C GLN A 168 -14.64 -4.24 -11.21
N LEU A 169 -14.28 -3.22 -10.44
CA LEU A 169 -13.38 -3.36 -9.29
C LEU A 169 -13.99 -4.26 -8.21
N CYS A 170 -15.25 -4.04 -7.85
CA CYS A 170 -15.95 -4.87 -6.88
C CYS A 170 -16.07 -6.34 -7.33
N ALA A 171 -16.29 -6.58 -8.63
CA ALA A 171 -16.36 -7.93 -9.18
C ALA A 171 -15.00 -8.65 -9.26
N ALA A 172 -13.89 -7.92 -9.17
CA ALA A 172 -12.52 -8.44 -9.24
C ALA A 172 -11.93 -8.82 -7.88
N LEU A 173 -12.55 -8.36 -6.79
CA LEU A 173 -12.23 -8.65 -5.38
C LEU A 173 -13.22 -9.62 -4.79
#